data_68dbd1729eda6377afb93080579bddef
#
_entry.id   68dbd1729eda6377afb93080579bddef
#
_cell.length_a   1.000
_cell.length_b   1.000
_cell.length_c   1.000
_cell.angle_alpha   90.00
_cell.angle_beta   90.00
_cell.angle_gamma   90.00
#
_symmetry.space_group_name_H-M   'P 1'
#
loop_
_entity.id
_entity.type
_entity.pdbx_description
1 polymer ?
#
loop_
_entity_poly.entity_id
_entity_poly.type
_entity_poly.pdbx_seq_one_letter_code
_entity_poly.pdbx_strand_id
1 'polypeptide(L)'
;MIDRWIAEATECDFKVALEVKKPKSWLKSVSAFANGIGGTLFFGIDNDRNVVGLADAQNNAEAISRLIKERITPYPSFILAPEQEDGKDILVLSVSAGRSTPYYYKADGIMEAYIRIGNESVIAPSYVLNQLILKGMHRTYDELVSEYDFKDYAFSKLRERYKAWTGNSMEEKLFDSFGMRDENGKLTNAGALLADDSPIRHSRLFCTRWNGLDKSGGMVDALDSAEFSGSLIILLNEGVSFVKRNMKTRWKKTADSRVEMPDYCERSVFEALVNALIHRDYLILGSEVHIDIYDDRLAIYSPGGMADGTRIQERDLSSISSMRRNPVLADIFGRLGYMERQGSGFKKITETYRAAHNYRDELEPKFYSDASSFQVTLYNLCLLYTSDAAD
;
A
#
# COMPACT_ATOMS: atom_id res chain seq x y z
N MET A 1 -10.99 19.39 25.93
CA MET A 1 -10.11 18.37 25.27
C MET A 1 -10.93 17.33 24.49
N ILE A 2 -12.06 16.89 25.01
CA ILE A 2 -12.94 15.87 24.39
C ILE A 2 -13.63 16.38 23.13
N ASP A 3 -13.84 17.67 22.99
CA ASP A 3 -14.57 18.30 21.86
C ASP A 3 -13.99 18.00 20.47
N ARG A 4 -12.73 17.57 20.40
CA ARG A 4 -12.08 17.15 19.15
C ARG A 4 -12.64 15.82 18.62
N TRP A 5 -13.20 14.98 19.48
CA TRP A 5 -13.64 13.63 19.14
C TRP A 5 -15.16 13.53 19.16
N ILE A 6 -15.78 13.32 18.00
CA ILE A 6 -17.23 13.22 17.87
C ILE A 6 -17.74 11.83 18.32
N ALA A 7 -16.91 10.78 18.17
CA ALA A 7 -17.18 9.39 18.54
C ALA A 7 -15.86 8.62 18.66
N GLU A 8 -15.93 7.35 19.13
CA GLU A 8 -14.80 6.43 19.01
C GLU A 8 -14.35 6.30 17.54
N ALA A 9 -13.06 6.35 17.32
CA ALA A 9 -12.43 6.35 16.01
C ALA A 9 -11.15 5.51 16.01
N THR A 10 -10.45 5.46 14.89
CA THR A 10 -9.18 4.73 14.75
C THR A 10 -8.14 5.16 15.79
N GLU A 11 -8.13 6.44 16.16
CA GLU A 11 -7.16 7.04 17.10
C GLU A 11 -7.71 7.27 18.50
N CYS A 12 -8.96 6.88 18.77
CA CYS A 12 -9.64 7.21 20.02
C CYS A 12 -10.54 6.06 20.50
N ASP A 13 -10.56 5.83 21.83
CA ASP A 13 -11.40 4.82 22.48
C ASP A 13 -11.85 5.34 23.87
N PHE A 14 -13.13 5.17 24.22
CA PHE A 14 -13.72 5.61 25.48
C PHE A 14 -14.00 4.44 26.41
N LYS A 15 -13.78 4.65 27.71
CA LYS A 15 -14.07 3.66 28.77
C LYS A 15 -14.69 4.36 29.97
N VAL A 16 -15.87 3.92 30.33
CA VAL A 16 -16.62 4.43 31.51
C VAL A 16 -15.81 4.28 32.78
N ALA A 17 -15.11 3.15 32.95
CA ALA A 17 -14.32 2.84 34.11
C ALA A 17 -13.09 1.98 33.74
N LEU A 18 -12.14 1.88 34.66
CA LEU A 18 -11.01 0.96 34.49
C LEU A 18 -11.43 -0.47 34.90
N GLU A 19 -11.52 -1.38 33.96
CA GLU A 19 -11.81 -2.79 34.19
C GLU A 19 -10.54 -3.56 34.60
N VAL A 20 -10.16 -3.50 35.88
CA VAL A 20 -8.95 -4.19 36.40
C VAL A 20 -9.07 -5.71 36.33
N LYS A 21 -10.29 -6.27 36.59
CA LYS A 21 -10.55 -7.72 36.55
C LYS A 21 -10.66 -8.30 35.14
N LYS A 22 -10.97 -7.46 34.15
CA LYS A 22 -11.06 -7.83 32.71
C LYS A 22 -10.20 -6.90 31.84
N PRO A 23 -8.88 -6.85 32.09
CA PRO A 23 -8.03 -5.82 31.46
C PRO A 23 -7.92 -5.96 29.95
N LYS A 24 -8.25 -7.13 29.38
CA LYS A 24 -8.29 -7.34 27.93
C LYS A 24 -9.26 -6.37 27.23
N SER A 25 -10.31 -5.92 27.87
CA SER A 25 -11.33 -5.00 27.32
C SER A 25 -10.74 -3.68 26.80
N TRP A 26 -9.66 -3.20 27.43
CA TRP A 26 -8.98 -1.97 27.05
C TRP A 26 -7.51 -2.18 26.63
N LEU A 27 -6.79 -3.21 27.12
CA LEU A 27 -5.42 -3.50 26.73
C LEU A 27 -5.30 -3.91 25.25
N LYS A 28 -6.36 -4.50 24.67
CA LYS A 28 -6.41 -4.74 23.23
C LYS A 28 -6.26 -3.45 22.42
N SER A 29 -6.82 -2.33 22.91
CA SER A 29 -6.68 -1.01 22.27
C SER A 29 -5.29 -0.45 22.46
N VAL A 30 -4.64 -0.67 23.61
CA VAL A 30 -3.21 -0.32 23.82
C VAL A 30 -2.32 -1.06 22.81
N SER A 31 -2.49 -2.38 22.66
CA SER A 31 -1.78 -3.17 21.66
C SER A 31 -2.03 -2.63 20.24
N ALA A 32 -3.29 -2.38 19.90
CA ALA A 32 -3.69 -1.92 18.58
C ALA A 32 -3.15 -0.53 18.24
N PHE A 33 -3.15 0.40 19.19
CA PHE A 33 -2.55 1.73 19.01
C PHE A 33 -1.04 1.65 18.85
N ALA A 34 -0.35 0.85 19.67
CA ALA A 34 1.09 0.65 19.54
C ALA A 34 1.49 -0.01 18.22
N ASN A 35 0.68 -0.92 17.69
CA ASN A 35 0.89 -1.56 16.38
C ASN A 35 0.55 -0.65 15.19
N GLY A 36 -0.32 0.34 15.39
CA GLY A 36 -0.81 1.27 14.37
C GLY A 36 -0.08 2.61 14.36
N ILE A 37 -0.89 3.66 14.29
CA ILE A 37 -0.46 5.07 14.22
C ILE A 37 -0.39 5.76 15.58
N GLY A 38 -0.66 5.03 16.66
CA GLY A 38 -0.91 5.55 17.99
C GLY A 38 -2.39 5.78 18.27
N GLY A 39 -2.70 6.34 19.46
CA GLY A 39 -4.08 6.67 19.83
C GLY A 39 -4.22 6.98 21.30
N THR A 40 -5.44 7.38 21.69
CA THR A 40 -5.76 7.81 23.05
C THR A 40 -6.95 7.04 23.62
N LEU A 41 -6.77 6.49 24.81
CA LEU A 41 -7.88 5.96 25.63
C LEU A 41 -8.25 6.97 26.71
N PHE A 42 -9.54 7.21 26.83
CA PHE A 42 -10.11 8.03 27.89
C PHE A 42 -10.86 7.14 28.88
N PHE A 43 -10.50 7.20 30.15
CA PHE A 43 -11.19 6.50 31.24
C PHE A 43 -12.01 7.50 32.07
N GLY A 44 -13.23 7.16 32.38
CA GLY A 44 -14.20 8.03 33.04
C GLY A 44 -15.14 8.74 32.05
N ILE A 45 -15.23 8.27 30.81
CA ILE A 45 -16.05 8.82 29.73
C ILE A 45 -16.85 7.68 29.10
N ASP A 46 -18.15 7.90 28.87
CA ASP A 46 -19.00 6.94 28.17
C ASP A 46 -18.93 7.10 26.61
N ASN A 47 -19.61 6.19 25.91
CA ASN A 47 -19.64 6.19 24.45
C ASN A 47 -20.42 7.40 23.88
N ASP A 48 -21.29 8.01 24.65
CA ASP A 48 -22.05 9.24 24.34
C ASP A 48 -21.23 10.50 24.68
N ARG A 49 -19.98 10.33 25.15
CA ARG A 49 -19.03 11.38 25.59
C ARG A 49 -19.45 12.11 26.89
N ASN A 50 -20.34 11.55 27.63
CA ASN A 50 -20.65 12.13 28.96
C ASN A 50 -19.49 11.82 29.92
N VAL A 51 -19.06 12.82 30.64
CA VAL A 51 -18.04 12.66 31.67
C VAL A 51 -18.70 11.98 32.91
N VAL A 52 -18.38 10.72 33.09
CA VAL A 52 -18.82 9.93 34.22
C VAL A 52 -17.93 10.19 35.45
N GLY A 53 -16.62 10.30 35.18
CA GLY A 53 -15.56 10.46 36.17
C GLY A 53 -15.09 9.15 36.80
N LEU A 54 -13.94 9.19 37.46
CA LEU A 54 -13.31 8.07 38.16
C LEU A 54 -13.29 8.36 39.67
N ALA A 55 -13.73 7.41 40.50
CA ALA A 55 -13.76 7.57 41.94
C ALA A 55 -12.37 7.66 42.60
N ASP A 56 -11.34 7.05 41.98
CA ASP A 56 -9.95 7.00 42.48
C ASP A 56 -8.97 7.02 41.30
N ALA A 57 -8.72 8.21 40.79
CA ALA A 57 -7.85 8.40 39.64
C ALA A 57 -6.40 7.96 39.92
N GLN A 58 -5.90 8.15 41.17
CA GLN A 58 -4.53 7.79 41.55
C GLN A 58 -4.32 6.27 41.49
N ASN A 59 -5.12 5.49 42.18
CA ASN A 59 -5.02 4.02 42.17
C ASN A 59 -5.30 3.44 40.78
N ASN A 60 -6.20 4.04 40.00
CA ASN A 60 -6.44 3.64 38.63
C ASN A 60 -5.23 3.90 37.73
N ALA A 61 -4.52 5.02 37.90
CA ALA A 61 -3.28 5.31 37.13
C ALA A 61 -2.17 4.30 37.43
N GLU A 62 -1.97 3.92 38.69
CA GLU A 62 -1.02 2.90 39.09
C GLU A 62 -1.41 1.52 38.49
N ALA A 63 -2.68 1.15 38.53
CA ALA A 63 -3.20 -0.08 37.95
C ALA A 63 -3.01 -0.14 36.43
N ILE A 64 -3.28 0.95 35.69
CA ILE A 64 -3.03 1.06 34.26
C ILE A 64 -1.56 0.77 33.95
N SER A 65 -0.66 1.50 34.59
CA SER A 65 0.78 1.38 34.37
C SER A 65 1.30 -0.03 34.67
N ARG A 66 0.84 -0.64 35.74
CA ARG A 66 1.19 -2.02 36.12
C ARG A 66 0.66 -3.02 35.09
N LEU A 67 -0.63 -2.95 34.73
CA LEU A 67 -1.26 -3.89 33.81
C LEU A 67 -0.66 -3.82 32.40
N ILE A 68 -0.29 -2.62 31.92
CA ILE A 68 0.43 -2.48 30.63
C ILE A 68 1.78 -3.20 30.71
N LYS A 69 2.58 -3.00 31.78
CA LYS A 69 3.86 -3.68 31.94
C LYS A 69 3.74 -5.21 32.04
N GLU A 70 2.72 -5.70 32.72
CA GLU A 70 2.49 -7.12 32.93
C GLU A 70 1.93 -7.83 31.67
N ARG A 71 1.09 -7.15 30.89
CA ARG A 71 0.23 -7.76 29.87
C ARG A 71 0.54 -7.34 28.43
N ILE A 72 1.38 -6.32 28.21
CA ILE A 72 1.80 -5.92 26.84
C ILE A 72 3.29 -6.18 26.67
N THR A 73 3.66 -6.80 25.58
CA THR A 73 5.07 -7.07 25.24
C THR A 73 5.31 -6.87 23.74
N PRO A 74 6.41 -6.16 23.34
CA PRO A 74 7.28 -5.33 24.17
C PRO A 74 6.53 -4.18 24.82
N TYR A 75 7.17 -3.41 25.71
CA TYR A 75 6.51 -2.27 26.39
C TYR A 75 6.27 -1.14 25.40
N PRO A 76 5.01 -0.68 25.23
CA PRO A 76 4.72 0.48 24.41
C PRO A 76 5.15 1.77 25.08
N SER A 77 5.45 2.78 24.28
CA SER A 77 5.61 4.15 24.79
C SER A 77 4.23 4.76 24.98
N PHE A 78 3.97 5.29 26.19
CA PHE A 78 2.70 5.95 26.51
C PHE A 78 2.89 7.10 27.49
N ILE A 79 1.94 8.02 27.48
CA ILE A 79 1.78 9.10 28.46
C ILE A 79 0.42 8.88 29.12
N LEU A 80 0.40 8.89 30.45
CA LEU A 80 -0.82 8.81 31.26
C LEU A 80 -0.95 10.11 32.05
N ALA A 81 -2.01 10.86 31.79
CA ALA A 81 -2.31 12.13 32.41
C ALA A 81 -3.64 12.05 33.20
N PRO A 82 -3.63 12.32 34.51
CA PRO A 82 -4.86 12.62 35.24
C PRO A 82 -5.32 14.04 34.84
N GLU A 83 -6.59 14.18 34.50
CA GLU A 83 -7.19 15.44 34.07
C GLU A 83 -8.55 15.64 34.76
N GLN A 84 -9.04 16.88 34.76
CA GLN A 84 -10.41 17.20 35.18
C GLN A 84 -11.21 17.73 34.03
N GLU A 85 -12.38 17.14 33.83
CA GLU A 85 -13.35 17.57 32.82
C GLU A 85 -14.72 17.62 33.52
N ASP A 86 -15.47 18.71 33.39
CA ASP A 86 -16.76 18.95 34.06
C ASP A 86 -16.69 18.75 35.58
N GLY A 87 -15.55 19.08 36.21
CA GLY A 87 -15.32 18.93 37.64
C GLY A 87 -15.19 17.47 38.14
N LYS A 88 -14.98 16.53 37.23
CA LYS A 88 -14.76 15.12 37.55
C LYS A 88 -13.37 14.67 37.06
N ASP A 89 -12.76 13.78 37.82
CA ASP A 89 -11.46 13.24 37.48
C ASP A 89 -11.57 12.19 36.36
N ILE A 90 -10.74 12.30 35.34
CA ILE A 90 -10.59 11.36 34.24
C ILE A 90 -9.11 10.98 34.08
N LEU A 91 -8.85 9.88 33.39
CA LEU A 91 -7.48 9.51 33.00
C LEU A 91 -7.37 9.46 31.47
N VAL A 92 -6.37 10.13 30.93
CA VAL A 92 -6.05 10.17 29.51
C VAL A 92 -4.77 9.37 29.27
N LEU A 93 -4.89 8.25 28.55
CA LEU A 93 -3.79 7.38 28.21
C LEU A 93 -3.48 7.54 26.70
N SER A 94 -2.43 8.28 26.39
CA SER A 94 -1.93 8.45 25.02
C SER A 94 -0.85 7.42 24.73
N VAL A 95 -1.08 6.53 23.76
CA VAL A 95 -0.16 5.48 23.31
C VAL A 95 0.46 5.90 22.00
N SER A 96 1.79 5.94 21.94
CA SER A 96 2.51 6.28 20.71
C SER A 96 2.56 5.10 19.74
N ALA A 97 2.62 5.38 18.43
CA ALA A 97 2.97 4.38 17.43
C ALA A 97 4.32 3.72 17.77
N GLY A 98 4.32 2.41 17.89
CA GLY A 98 5.49 1.65 18.33
C GLY A 98 6.47 1.38 17.20
N ARG A 99 7.75 1.30 17.54
CA ARG A 99 8.86 0.98 16.61
C ARG A 99 9.23 -0.51 16.64
N SER A 100 8.95 -1.21 17.74
CA SER A 100 9.32 -2.62 17.96
C SER A 100 8.08 -3.53 17.83
N THR A 101 7.29 -3.33 16.77
CA THR A 101 6.13 -4.16 16.46
C THR A 101 6.51 -5.63 16.22
N PRO A 102 5.64 -6.62 16.50
CA PRO A 102 4.29 -6.50 17.05
C PRO A 102 4.28 -6.31 18.57
N TYR A 103 3.38 -5.46 19.05
CA TYR A 103 3.06 -5.34 20.47
C TYR A 103 1.93 -6.31 20.79
N TYR A 104 2.24 -7.35 21.55
CA TYR A 104 1.30 -8.40 21.89
C TYR A 104 0.62 -8.13 23.25
N TYR A 105 -0.67 -8.39 23.32
CA TYR A 105 -1.33 -8.67 24.58
C TYR A 105 -1.03 -10.12 24.98
N LYS A 106 -0.57 -10.32 26.21
CA LYS A 106 -0.28 -11.66 26.77
C LYS A 106 -1.06 -11.89 28.06
N ALA A 107 -1.78 -13.00 28.14
CA ALA A 107 -2.44 -13.49 29.32
C ALA A 107 -2.75 -14.98 29.19
N ASP A 108 -2.61 -15.72 30.26
CA ASP A 108 -3.06 -17.12 30.36
C ASP A 108 -2.56 -18.03 29.20
N GLY A 109 -1.30 -17.84 28.78
CA GLY A 109 -0.69 -18.58 27.67
C GLY A 109 -1.07 -18.06 26.27
N ILE A 110 -1.89 -17.03 26.16
CA ILE A 110 -2.30 -16.42 24.90
C ILE A 110 -1.37 -15.23 24.60
N MET A 111 -0.91 -15.12 23.34
CA MET A 111 -0.23 -13.96 22.79
C MET A 111 -0.94 -13.51 21.51
N GLU A 112 -1.56 -12.37 21.55
CA GLU A 112 -2.34 -11.82 20.44
C GLU A 112 -1.91 -10.39 20.14
N ALA A 113 -1.56 -10.11 18.88
CA ALA A 113 -1.36 -8.74 18.41
C ALA A 113 -2.70 -8.17 17.91
N TYR A 114 -3.02 -6.96 18.32
CA TYR A 114 -4.24 -6.27 17.91
C TYR A 114 -3.91 -5.13 16.95
N ILE A 115 -4.86 -4.84 16.06
CA ILE A 115 -4.86 -3.68 15.14
C ILE A 115 -6.19 -2.95 15.24
N ARG A 116 -6.24 -1.68 14.82
CA ARG A 116 -7.49 -0.93 14.71
C ARG A 116 -8.09 -1.07 13.31
N ILE A 117 -9.38 -1.39 13.25
CA ILE A 117 -10.19 -1.31 12.04
C ILE A 117 -11.38 -0.42 12.39
N GLY A 118 -11.36 0.83 11.91
CA GLY A 118 -12.31 1.84 12.36
C GLY A 118 -12.19 2.08 13.87
N ASN A 119 -13.28 1.92 14.60
CA ASN A 119 -13.35 2.06 16.06
C ASN A 119 -13.11 0.74 16.84
N GLU A 120 -12.82 -0.37 16.15
CA GLU A 120 -12.65 -1.67 16.79
C GLU A 120 -11.19 -2.10 16.87
N SER A 121 -10.80 -2.75 17.97
CA SER A 121 -9.53 -3.44 18.14
C SER A 121 -9.73 -4.93 17.89
N VAL A 122 -9.20 -5.43 16.77
CA VAL A 122 -9.32 -6.81 16.31
C VAL A 122 -7.95 -7.51 16.29
N ILE A 123 -7.95 -8.83 16.37
CA ILE A 123 -6.72 -9.63 16.27
C ILE A 123 -6.13 -9.44 14.85
N ALA A 124 -4.83 -9.18 14.78
CA ALA A 124 -4.12 -9.02 13.51
C ALA A 124 -4.18 -10.31 12.69
N PRO A 125 -4.72 -10.30 11.46
CA PRO A 125 -4.64 -11.43 10.56
C PRO A 125 -3.17 -11.80 10.26
N SER A 126 -2.91 -13.03 9.85
CA SER A 126 -1.54 -13.54 9.65
C SER A 126 -0.68 -12.66 8.73
N TYR A 127 -1.24 -12.14 7.64
CA TYR A 127 -0.50 -11.27 6.73
C TYR A 127 -0.14 -9.92 7.37
N VAL A 128 -1.03 -9.33 8.17
CA VAL A 128 -0.75 -8.09 8.92
C VAL A 128 0.28 -8.36 10.02
N LEU A 129 0.18 -9.51 10.69
CA LEU A 129 1.16 -9.91 11.70
C LEU A 129 2.57 -10.01 11.09
N ASN A 130 2.70 -10.60 9.91
CA ASN A 130 3.97 -10.66 9.18
C ASN A 130 4.50 -9.27 8.82
N GLN A 131 3.64 -8.34 8.40
CA GLN A 131 4.03 -6.93 8.16
C GLN A 131 4.55 -6.27 9.44
N LEU A 132 3.85 -6.47 10.57
CA LEU A 132 4.27 -5.94 11.87
C LEU A 132 5.63 -6.50 12.31
N ILE A 133 5.86 -7.80 12.11
CA ILE A 133 7.15 -8.45 12.42
C ILE A 133 8.27 -7.81 11.59
N LEU A 134 8.10 -7.69 10.28
CA LEU A 134 9.10 -7.06 9.41
C LEU A 134 9.37 -5.61 9.81
N LYS A 135 8.32 -4.84 10.07
CA LYS A 135 8.43 -3.46 10.55
C LYS A 135 9.26 -3.36 11.84
N GLY A 136 8.99 -4.23 12.80
CA GLY A 136 9.73 -4.26 14.08
C GLY A 136 11.17 -4.74 13.96
N MET A 137 11.48 -5.53 12.95
CA MET A 137 12.85 -5.93 12.60
C MET A 137 13.58 -4.88 11.74
N HIS A 138 12.91 -3.79 11.36
CA HIS A 138 13.41 -2.79 10.40
C HIS A 138 13.82 -3.41 9.06
N ARG A 139 13.06 -4.41 8.60
CA ARG A 139 13.28 -5.12 7.34
C ARG A 139 12.08 -4.98 6.41
N THR A 140 12.34 -5.08 5.11
CA THR A 140 11.31 -5.12 4.08
C THR A 140 11.26 -6.50 3.43
N TYR A 141 10.13 -6.84 2.77
CA TYR A 141 9.98 -8.15 2.14
C TYR A 141 11.08 -8.43 1.11
N ASP A 142 11.42 -7.44 0.33
CA ASP A 142 12.39 -7.57 -0.78
C ASP A 142 13.85 -7.75 -0.30
N GLU A 143 14.17 -7.35 0.95
CA GLU A 143 15.48 -7.57 1.58
C GLU A 143 15.66 -8.97 2.18
N LEU A 144 14.58 -9.72 2.38
CA LEU A 144 14.67 -11.03 2.99
C LEU A 144 15.39 -12.01 2.07
N VAL A 145 16.32 -12.76 2.62
CA VAL A 145 17.02 -13.86 1.92
C VAL A 145 16.05 -15.01 1.72
N SER A 146 15.97 -15.52 0.50
CA SER A 146 15.14 -16.64 0.11
C SER A 146 15.90 -17.96 0.19
N GLU A 147 15.20 -19.07 -0.06
CA GLU A 147 15.82 -20.38 -0.17
C GLU A 147 16.51 -20.64 -1.53
N TYR A 148 16.35 -19.77 -2.52
CA TYR A 148 16.78 -19.95 -3.90
C TYR A 148 18.24 -19.59 -4.10
N ASP A 149 19.00 -20.42 -4.79
CA ASP A 149 20.41 -20.16 -5.15
C ASP A 149 20.51 -19.30 -6.41
N PHE A 150 21.33 -18.25 -6.39
CA PHE A 150 21.56 -17.36 -7.52
C PHE A 150 21.97 -18.11 -8.80
N LYS A 151 22.82 -19.14 -8.67
CA LYS A 151 23.34 -19.93 -9.79
C LYS A 151 22.27 -20.69 -10.59
N ASP A 152 21.09 -20.93 -9.99
CA ASP A 152 20.02 -21.72 -10.60
C ASP A 152 19.06 -20.86 -11.43
N TYR A 153 19.28 -19.53 -11.47
CA TYR A 153 18.40 -18.56 -12.15
C TYR A 153 19.15 -17.70 -13.17
N ALA A 154 18.47 -17.39 -14.27
CA ALA A 154 18.92 -16.45 -15.29
C ALA A 154 18.37 -15.04 -15.03
N PHE A 155 19.13 -14.03 -15.48
CA PHE A 155 18.82 -12.61 -15.36
C PHE A 155 19.02 -11.87 -16.68
N SER A 156 18.65 -12.50 -17.79
CA SER A 156 18.91 -12.00 -19.14
C SER A 156 18.21 -10.66 -19.38
N LYS A 157 16.93 -10.54 -18.99
CA LYS A 157 16.14 -9.32 -19.15
C LYS A 157 16.67 -8.17 -18.30
N LEU A 158 17.10 -8.45 -17.08
CA LEU A 158 17.74 -7.46 -16.23
C LEU A 158 19.06 -6.95 -16.82
N ARG A 159 19.93 -7.86 -17.25
CA ARG A 159 21.23 -7.52 -17.87
C ARG A 159 21.06 -6.75 -19.17
N GLU A 160 20.12 -7.16 -20.03
CA GLU A 160 19.77 -6.48 -21.27
C GLU A 160 19.32 -5.04 -20.99
N ARG A 161 18.38 -4.85 -20.05
CA ARG A 161 17.87 -3.53 -19.70
C ARG A 161 18.94 -2.64 -19.08
N TYR A 162 19.74 -3.19 -18.15
CA TYR A 162 20.85 -2.46 -17.53
C TYR A 162 21.83 -1.94 -18.57
N LYS A 163 22.23 -2.81 -19.52
CA LYS A 163 23.12 -2.45 -20.62
C LYS A 163 22.51 -1.39 -21.54
N ALA A 164 21.24 -1.54 -21.90
CA ALA A 164 20.54 -0.58 -22.74
C ALA A 164 20.45 0.82 -22.11
N TRP A 165 20.33 0.90 -20.78
CA TRP A 165 20.21 2.17 -20.07
C TRP A 165 21.55 2.81 -19.73
N THR A 166 22.53 2.02 -19.27
CA THR A 166 23.81 2.53 -18.75
C THR A 166 24.94 2.50 -19.79
N GLY A 167 24.76 1.75 -20.87
CA GLY A 167 25.84 1.45 -21.83
C GLY A 167 26.82 0.37 -21.36
N ASN A 168 26.75 -0.06 -20.09
CA ASN A 168 27.70 -1.00 -19.48
C ASN A 168 27.08 -2.39 -19.27
N SER A 169 27.93 -3.43 -19.33
CA SER A 169 27.49 -4.78 -18.94
C SER A 169 27.30 -4.86 -17.43
N MET A 170 26.25 -5.56 -17.00
CA MET A 170 25.98 -5.80 -15.57
C MET A 170 26.90 -6.92 -15.07
N GLU A 171 27.93 -6.55 -14.33
CA GLU A 171 28.87 -7.49 -13.71
C GLU A 171 28.21 -8.21 -12.52
N GLU A 172 28.73 -9.39 -12.19
CA GLU A 172 28.16 -10.24 -11.13
C GLU A 172 28.19 -9.57 -9.75
N LYS A 173 29.24 -8.81 -9.43
CA LYS A 173 29.34 -8.04 -8.17
C LYS A 173 28.21 -7.02 -7.96
N LEU A 174 27.52 -6.60 -9.05
CA LEU A 174 26.40 -5.68 -8.93
C LEU A 174 25.17 -6.34 -8.33
N PHE A 175 25.04 -7.66 -8.41
CA PHE A 175 23.94 -8.38 -7.75
C PHE A 175 24.03 -8.27 -6.23
N ASP A 176 25.25 -8.35 -5.69
CA ASP A 176 25.50 -8.18 -4.23
C ASP A 176 25.25 -6.73 -3.83
N SER A 177 25.84 -5.78 -4.58
CA SER A 177 25.74 -4.34 -4.26
C SER A 177 24.33 -3.77 -4.45
N PHE A 178 23.47 -4.41 -5.25
CA PHE A 178 22.06 -4.05 -5.44
C PHE A 178 21.14 -4.76 -4.46
N GLY A 179 21.68 -5.58 -3.57
CA GLY A 179 20.89 -6.33 -2.58
C GLY A 179 20.04 -7.45 -3.17
N MET A 180 20.45 -8.01 -4.32
CA MET A 180 19.75 -9.10 -4.98
C MET A 180 20.22 -10.49 -4.54
N ARG A 181 21.40 -10.56 -3.93
CA ARG A 181 22.05 -11.78 -3.47
C ARG A 181 22.75 -11.52 -2.15
N ASP A 182 22.78 -12.52 -1.27
CA ASP A 182 23.57 -12.49 -0.03
C ASP A 182 25.00 -13.03 -0.24
N GLU A 183 25.82 -12.97 0.81
CA GLU A 183 27.21 -13.45 0.80
C GLU A 183 27.35 -14.97 0.59
N ASN A 184 26.29 -15.75 0.83
CA ASN A 184 26.25 -17.21 0.64
C ASN A 184 25.76 -17.58 -0.76
N GLY A 185 25.49 -16.61 -1.65
CA GLY A 185 24.98 -16.85 -2.98
C GLY A 185 23.48 -17.14 -3.05
N LYS A 186 22.72 -16.89 -1.95
CA LYS A 186 21.27 -16.99 -1.94
C LYS A 186 20.65 -15.71 -2.48
N LEU A 187 19.57 -15.85 -3.25
CA LEU A 187 18.79 -14.70 -3.69
C LEU A 187 18.06 -14.05 -2.51
N THR A 188 18.02 -12.73 -2.49
CA THR A 188 16.98 -12.02 -1.75
C THR A 188 15.64 -12.16 -2.51
N ASN A 189 14.52 -11.81 -1.86
CA ASN A 189 13.24 -11.79 -2.56
C ASN A 189 13.26 -10.79 -3.73
N ALA A 190 13.99 -9.67 -3.64
CA ALA A 190 14.21 -8.77 -4.77
C ALA A 190 14.92 -9.48 -5.93
N GLY A 191 15.97 -10.25 -5.65
CA GLY A 191 16.66 -11.07 -6.64
C GLY A 191 15.73 -12.10 -7.27
N ALA A 192 14.96 -12.82 -6.47
CA ALA A 192 14.00 -13.81 -6.93
C ALA A 192 12.89 -13.21 -7.82
N LEU A 193 12.39 -12.00 -7.49
CA LEU A 193 11.40 -11.27 -8.29
C LEU A 193 11.95 -10.76 -9.63
N LEU A 194 13.28 -10.63 -9.78
CA LEU A 194 13.94 -10.14 -10.97
C LEU A 194 14.58 -11.26 -11.83
N ALA A 195 14.54 -12.50 -11.36
CA ALA A 195 14.94 -13.66 -12.15
C ALA A 195 14.01 -13.84 -13.36
N ASP A 196 14.54 -14.20 -14.52
CA ASP A 196 13.76 -14.35 -15.76
C ASP A 196 12.58 -15.31 -15.55
N ASP A 197 12.84 -16.42 -14.87
CA ASP A 197 11.84 -17.37 -14.36
C ASP A 197 11.69 -17.19 -12.85
N SER A 198 10.94 -16.16 -12.45
CA SER A 198 10.76 -15.85 -11.03
C SER A 198 10.13 -17.02 -10.26
N PRO A 199 10.77 -17.50 -9.16
CA PRO A 199 10.20 -18.55 -8.33
C PRO A 199 9.05 -18.06 -7.45
N ILE A 200 8.81 -16.75 -7.38
CA ILE A 200 7.73 -16.14 -6.58
C ILE A 200 6.41 -16.28 -7.32
N ARG A 201 5.72 -17.39 -7.12
CA ARG A 201 4.54 -17.81 -7.89
C ARG A 201 3.37 -16.82 -7.89
N HIS A 202 3.20 -16.03 -6.85
CA HIS A 202 2.15 -15.01 -6.76
C HIS A 202 2.56 -13.67 -7.37
N SER A 203 3.79 -13.56 -7.91
CA SER A 203 4.23 -12.43 -8.72
C SER A 203 3.77 -12.61 -10.16
N ARG A 204 2.49 -12.27 -10.41
CA ARG A 204 1.84 -12.38 -11.71
C ARG A 204 1.13 -11.09 -12.08
N LEU A 205 0.84 -10.97 -13.37
CA LEU A 205 0.06 -9.89 -13.94
C LEU A 205 -1.10 -10.48 -14.77
N PHE A 206 -2.32 -10.17 -14.39
CA PHE A 206 -3.52 -10.51 -15.13
C PHE A 206 -4.00 -9.29 -15.91
N CYS A 207 -4.25 -9.46 -17.19
CA CYS A 207 -4.70 -8.40 -18.07
C CYS A 207 -6.00 -8.83 -18.77
N THR A 208 -7.03 -7.97 -18.73
CA THR A 208 -8.31 -8.25 -19.39
C THR A 208 -8.83 -7.01 -20.08
N ARG A 209 -9.23 -7.15 -21.36
CA ARG A 209 -10.02 -6.16 -22.10
C ARG A 209 -11.47 -6.60 -22.06
N TRP A 210 -12.26 -5.95 -21.22
CA TRP A 210 -13.68 -6.22 -21.05
C TRP A 210 -14.50 -5.68 -22.22
N ASN A 211 -15.66 -6.28 -22.48
CA ASN A 211 -16.61 -5.84 -23.48
C ASN A 211 -17.67 -4.94 -22.80
N GLY A 212 -17.45 -3.64 -22.82
CA GLY A 212 -18.36 -2.67 -22.19
C GLY A 212 -17.77 -1.93 -21.00
N LEU A 213 -18.63 -1.48 -20.09
CA LEU A 213 -18.29 -0.59 -18.97
C LEU A 213 -18.00 -1.33 -17.65
N ASP A 214 -18.32 -2.62 -17.58
CA ASP A 214 -18.11 -3.46 -16.39
C ASP A 214 -17.73 -4.91 -16.75
N LYS A 215 -17.53 -5.74 -15.72
CA LYS A 215 -17.10 -7.15 -15.87
C LYS A 215 -18.21 -8.11 -16.30
N SER A 216 -19.44 -7.65 -16.43
CA SER A 216 -20.64 -8.47 -16.70
C SER A 216 -21.44 -7.98 -17.91
N GLY A 217 -20.78 -7.65 -18.99
CA GLY A 217 -21.35 -6.87 -20.13
C GLY A 217 -22.01 -7.65 -21.26
N GLY A 218 -22.72 -8.76 -21.05
CA GLY A 218 -23.54 -9.37 -22.10
C GLY A 218 -23.13 -10.78 -22.57
N MET A 219 -23.34 -11.12 -23.87
CA MET A 219 -23.02 -12.45 -24.42
C MET A 219 -21.50 -12.75 -24.49
N VAL A 220 -20.68 -11.72 -24.52
CA VAL A 220 -19.21 -11.83 -24.55
C VAL A 220 -18.65 -10.94 -23.47
N ASP A 221 -18.05 -11.51 -22.43
CA ASP A 221 -17.56 -10.78 -21.27
C ASP A 221 -16.22 -10.09 -21.53
N ALA A 222 -15.29 -10.75 -22.20
CA ALA A 222 -13.96 -10.22 -22.48
C ALA A 222 -13.59 -10.32 -23.96
N LEU A 223 -12.92 -9.29 -24.48
CA LEU A 223 -12.44 -9.21 -25.87
C LEU A 223 -11.00 -9.72 -26.02
N ASP A 224 -10.19 -9.61 -24.97
CA ASP A 224 -8.80 -10.10 -24.88
C ASP A 224 -8.46 -10.36 -23.43
N SER A 225 -7.66 -11.40 -23.16
CA SER A 225 -7.13 -11.68 -21.83
C SER A 225 -5.77 -12.34 -21.91
N ALA A 226 -4.92 -12.05 -20.95
CA ALA A 226 -3.60 -12.65 -20.83
C ALA A 226 -3.17 -12.73 -19.37
N GLU A 227 -2.41 -13.76 -19.05
CA GLU A 227 -1.73 -13.93 -17.77
C GLU A 227 -0.22 -13.97 -18.03
N PHE A 228 0.54 -13.19 -17.27
CA PHE A 228 1.99 -13.11 -17.37
C PHE A 228 2.65 -13.49 -16.05
N SER A 229 3.75 -14.22 -16.14
CA SER A 229 4.63 -14.63 -15.03
C SER A 229 6.09 -14.38 -15.42
N GLY A 230 7.01 -14.55 -14.46
CA GLY A 230 8.42 -14.29 -14.66
C GLY A 230 8.91 -13.03 -13.93
N SER A 231 9.99 -12.44 -14.41
CA SER A 231 10.58 -11.26 -13.78
C SER A 231 9.66 -10.04 -13.84
N LEU A 232 9.81 -9.12 -12.86
CA LEU A 232 9.06 -7.87 -12.87
C LEU A 232 9.30 -7.04 -14.15
N ILE A 233 10.45 -7.21 -14.80
CA ILE A 233 10.76 -6.56 -16.08
C ILE A 233 9.89 -7.15 -17.20
N ILE A 234 9.70 -8.47 -17.21
CA ILE A 234 8.79 -9.16 -18.14
C ILE A 234 7.37 -8.69 -17.89
N LEU A 235 6.90 -8.71 -16.63
CA LEU A 235 5.54 -8.28 -16.29
C LEU A 235 5.28 -6.82 -16.72
N LEU A 236 6.25 -5.93 -16.52
CA LEU A 236 6.14 -4.53 -16.96
C LEU A 236 6.01 -4.43 -18.47
N ASN A 237 6.90 -5.08 -19.22
CA ASN A 237 6.93 -5.00 -20.69
C ASN A 237 5.66 -5.61 -21.31
N GLU A 238 5.25 -6.77 -20.81
CA GLU A 238 4.05 -7.47 -21.31
C GLU A 238 2.76 -6.71 -20.96
N GLY A 239 2.67 -6.12 -19.77
CA GLY A 239 1.54 -5.30 -19.38
C GLY A 239 1.40 -4.04 -20.24
N VAL A 240 2.50 -3.33 -20.50
CA VAL A 240 2.51 -2.18 -21.41
C VAL A 240 2.14 -2.61 -22.84
N SER A 241 2.66 -3.75 -23.32
CA SER A 241 2.34 -4.30 -24.62
C SER A 241 0.87 -4.69 -24.73
N PHE A 242 0.29 -5.27 -23.66
CA PHE A 242 -1.15 -5.60 -23.60
C PHE A 242 -2.01 -4.35 -23.74
N VAL A 243 -1.68 -3.28 -22.99
CA VAL A 243 -2.43 -2.01 -23.11
C VAL A 243 -2.30 -1.44 -24.53
N LYS A 244 -1.09 -1.41 -25.12
CA LYS A 244 -0.86 -0.89 -26.47
C LYS A 244 -1.69 -1.61 -27.54
N ARG A 245 -1.82 -2.94 -27.49
CA ARG A 245 -2.61 -3.69 -28.46
C ARG A 245 -4.12 -3.56 -28.29
N ASN A 246 -4.57 -3.17 -27.07
CA ASN A 246 -5.98 -3.02 -26.72
C ASN A 246 -6.48 -1.57 -26.67
N MET A 247 -5.61 -0.59 -26.91
CA MET A 247 -5.99 0.81 -27.05
C MET A 247 -5.99 1.23 -28.52
N LYS A 248 -6.77 2.26 -28.84
CA LYS A 248 -6.81 2.88 -30.18
C LYS A 248 -6.08 4.21 -30.12
N THR A 249 -5.36 4.51 -31.21
CA THR A 249 -4.78 5.83 -31.44
C THR A 249 -5.50 6.48 -32.61
N ARG A 250 -6.30 7.50 -32.33
CA ARG A 250 -6.92 8.35 -33.34
C ARG A 250 -5.95 9.45 -33.76
N TRP A 251 -6.20 10.06 -34.86
CA TRP A 251 -5.39 11.22 -35.29
C TRP A 251 -6.22 12.25 -36.05
N LYS A 252 -5.82 13.50 -35.96
CA LYS A 252 -6.40 14.64 -36.67
C LYS A 252 -5.32 15.30 -37.51
N LYS A 253 -5.63 15.57 -38.78
CA LYS A 253 -4.73 16.36 -39.64
C LYS A 253 -4.68 17.80 -39.16
N THR A 254 -3.48 18.37 -39.15
CA THR A 254 -3.20 19.81 -39.08
C THR A 254 -2.77 20.30 -40.45
N ALA A 255 -2.40 21.59 -40.59
CA ALA A 255 -2.00 22.16 -41.89
C ALA A 255 -0.76 21.47 -42.47
N ASP A 256 0.16 21.03 -41.63
CA ASP A 256 1.50 20.55 -41.97
C ASP A 256 1.87 19.18 -41.34
N SER A 257 1.00 18.66 -40.45
CA SER A 257 1.30 17.45 -39.68
C SER A 257 0.01 16.68 -39.28
N ARG A 258 0.14 15.76 -38.33
CA ARG A 258 -0.97 15.12 -37.64
C ARG A 258 -0.77 15.15 -36.15
N VAL A 259 -1.84 15.30 -35.40
CA VAL A 259 -1.87 15.13 -33.94
C VAL A 259 -2.45 13.76 -33.64
N GLU A 260 -1.69 12.96 -32.89
CA GLU A 260 -2.12 11.65 -32.42
C GLU A 260 -2.85 11.78 -31.09
N MET A 261 -3.94 11.05 -30.94
CA MET A 261 -4.83 11.05 -29.79
C MET A 261 -5.05 9.62 -29.35
N PRO A 262 -4.18 9.05 -28.51
CA PRO A 262 -4.36 7.72 -27.97
C PRO A 262 -5.48 7.70 -26.92
N ASP A 263 -6.12 6.54 -26.73
CA ASP A 263 -7.14 6.36 -25.69
C ASP A 263 -6.56 6.61 -24.30
N TYR A 264 -5.28 6.29 -24.08
CA TYR A 264 -4.55 6.49 -22.81
C TYR A 264 -3.15 7.04 -23.05
N CYS A 265 -2.64 7.88 -22.16
CA CYS A 265 -1.27 8.36 -22.22
C CYS A 265 -0.30 7.23 -21.85
N GLU A 266 0.54 6.78 -22.79
CA GLU A 266 1.50 5.67 -22.58
C GLU A 266 2.39 5.88 -21.37
N ARG A 267 2.86 7.11 -21.12
CA ARG A 267 3.70 7.44 -19.98
C ARG A 267 2.97 7.24 -18.65
N SER A 268 1.67 7.62 -18.59
CA SER A 268 0.86 7.43 -17.37
C SER A 268 0.59 5.95 -17.11
N VAL A 269 0.31 5.16 -18.14
CA VAL A 269 0.17 3.70 -18.05
C VAL A 269 1.45 3.06 -17.52
N PHE A 270 2.59 3.43 -18.11
CA PHE A 270 3.90 2.91 -17.70
C PHE A 270 4.19 3.22 -16.22
N GLU A 271 4.05 4.48 -15.81
CA GLU A 271 4.29 4.91 -14.43
C GLU A 271 3.35 4.22 -13.43
N ALA A 272 2.07 4.09 -13.77
CA ALA A 272 1.09 3.41 -12.94
C ALA A 272 1.41 1.91 -12.79
N LEU A 273 1.85 1.24 -13.85
CA LEU A 273 2.21 -0.17 -13.79
C LEU A 273 3.53 -0.39 -13.04
N VAL A 274 4.54 0.47 -13.23
CA VAL A 274 5.78 0.44 -12.43
C VAL A 274 5.43 0.55 -10.95
N ASN A 275 4.60 1.52 -10.57
CA ASN A 275 4.18 1.70 -9.18
C ASN A 275 3.41 0.48 -8.65
N ALA A 276 2.52 -0.10 -9.45
CA ALA A 276 1.75 -1.28 -9.06
C ALA A 276 2.64 -2.50 -8.77
N LEU A 277 3.70 -2.71 -9.55
CA LEU A 277 4.65 -3.80 -9.37
C LEU A 277 5.62 -3.57 -8.20
N ILE A 278 6.18 -2.34 -8.08
CA ILE A 278 7.19 -2.03 -7.06
C ILE A 278 6.57 -1.87 -5.67
N HIS A 279 5.38 -1.28 -5.57
CA HIS A 279 4.70 -1.02 -4.30
C HIS A 279 3.74 -2.13 -3.88
N ARG A 280 3.61 -3.21 -4.70
CA ARG A 280 2.83 -4.39 -4.33
C ARG A 280 3.25 -4.91 -2.96
N ASP A 281 2.27 -5.32 -2.17
CA ASP A 281 2.52 -6.05 -0.95
C ASP A 281 2.68 -7.55 -1.26
N TYR A 282 3.93 -7.99 -1.31
CA TYR A 282 4.28 -9.39 -1.61
C TYR A 282 4.00 -10.35 -0.45
N LEU A 283 3.58 -9.88 0.72
CA LEU A 283 3.06 -10.72 1.81
C LEU A 283 1.61 -11.16 1.57
N ILE A 284 0.91 -10.53 0.63
CA ILE A 284 -0.44 -10.92 0.21
C ILE A 284 -0.32 -11.98 -0.89
N LEU A 285 -0.60 -13.24 -0.56
CA LEU A 285 -0.37 -14.40 -1.43
C LEU A 285 -1.52 -14.70 -2.38
N GLY A 286 -2.74 -14.32 -2.06
CA GLY A 286 -3.96 -14.71 -2.80
C GLY A 286 -4.50 -13.63 -3.74
N SER A 287 -3.67 -12.68 -4.18
CA SER A 287 -4.07 -11.62 -5.09
C SER A 287 -2.88 -11.14 -5.92
N GLU A 288 -3.11 -10.82 -7.17
CA GLU A 288 -2.12 -10.44 -8.16
C GLU A 288 -2.32 -8.98 -8.61
N VAL A 289 -1.40 -8.48 -9.44
CA VAL A 289 -1.58 -7.20 -10.13
C VAL A 289 -2.51 -7.41 -11.32
N HIS A 290 -3.49 -6.51 -11.50
CA HIS A 290 -4.45 -6.59 -12.60
C HIS A 290 -4.42 -5.32 -13.46
N ILE A 291 -4.57 -5.51 -14.76
CA ILE A 291 -4.91 -4.47 -15.73
C ILE A 291 -6.28 -4.82 -16.30
N ASP A 292 -7.29 -4.02 -15.98
CA ASP A 292 -8.64 -4.13 -16.51
C ASP A 292 -8.90 -2.95 -17.47
N ILE A 293 -9.14 -3.22 -18.75
CA ILE A 293 -9.47 -2.20 -19.74
C ILE A 293 -10.96 -2.32 -20.09
N TYR A 294 -11.70 -1.24 -19.87
CA TYR A 294 -13.11 -1.07 -20.24
C TYR A 294 -13.23 -0.12 -21.43
N ASP A 295 -14.44 0.13 -21.90
CA ASP A 295 -14.64 1.10 -22.99
C ASP A 295 -14.33 2.53 -22.57
N ASP A 296 -14.63 2.88 -21.32
CA ASP A 296 -14.47 4.24 -20.76
C ASP A 296 -13.18 4.46 -19.94
N ARG A 297 -12.52 3.40 -19.51
CA ARG A 297 -11.37 3.50 -18.59
C ARG A 297 -10.43 2.29 -18.65
N LEU A 298 -9.23 2.52 -18.15
CA LEU A 298 -8.25 1.50 -17.78
C LEU A 298 -8.04 1.57 -16.27
N ALA A 299 -8.12 0.44 -15.57
CA ALA A 299 -7.84 0.34 -14.14
C ALA A 299 -6.62 -0.56 -13.92
N ILE A 300 -5.67 -0.10 -13.11
CA ILE A 300 -4.52 -0.90 -12.65
C ILE A 300 -4.69 -1.10 -11.15
N TYR A 301 -4.82 -2.34 -10.75
CA TYR A 301 -4.97 -2.78 -9.37
C TYR A 301 -3.69 -3.42 -8.87
N SER A 302 -3.30 -3.15 -7.62
CA SER A 302 -2.18 -3.80 -6.93
C SER A 302 -2.57 -4.18 -5.51
N PRO A 303 -2.20 -5.39 -5.03
CA PRO A 303 -2.40 -5.79 -3.64
C PRO A 303 -1.58 -4.94 -2.67
N GLY A 304 -2.21 -4.52 -1.57
CA GLY A 304 -1.65 -3.67 -0.53
C GLY A 304 -1.98 -2.19 -0.71
N GLY A 305 -2.45 -1.56 0.38
CA GLY A 305 -2.74 -0.12 0.43
C GLY A 305 -1.49 0.75 0.45
N MET A 306 -1.62 1.99 0.89
CA MET A 306 -0.47 2.88 1.07
C MET A 306 0.50 2.31 2.12
N ALA A 307 1.80 2.45 1.89
CA ALA A 307 2.83 1.90 2.79
C ALA A 307 2.84 2.55 4.18
N ASP A 308 2.32 3.75 4.30
CA ASP A 308 2.15 4.49 5.56
C ASP A 308 0.80 4.21 6.26
N GLY A 309 -0.06 3.37 5.66
CA GLY A 309 -1.38 3.03 6.18
C GLY A 309 -2.44 4.12 5.97
N THR A 310 -2.12 5.22 5.29
CA THR A 310 -3.09 6.27 4.95
C THR A 310 -3.93 5.88 3.74
N ARG A 311 -5.00 6.64 3.47
CA ARG A 311 -5.80 6.50 2.25
C ARG A 311 -5.44 7.60 1.28
N ILE A 312 -5.09 7.23 0.05
CA ILE A 312 -4.65 8.18 -0.99
C ILE A 312 -5.69 9.24 -1.31
N GLN A 313 -6.97 8.87 -1.32
CA GLN A 313 -8.09 9.76 -1.61
C GLN A 313 -8.33 10.84 -0.54
N GLU A 314 -7.70 10.70 0.63
CA GLU A 314 -7.76 11.67 1.74
C GLU A 314 -6.52 12.59 1.79
N ARG A 315 -5.60 12.44 0.82
CA ARG A 315 -4.31 13.14 0.79
C ARG A 315 -4.23 14.14 -0.38
N ASP A 316 -3.53 15.22 -0.15
CA ASP A 316 -3.09 16.08 -1.24
C ASP A 316 -1.93 15.39 -1.98
N LEU A 317 -2.16 15.04 -3.25
CA LEU A 317 -1.19 14.35 -4.11
C LEU A 317 0.11 15.13 -4.30
N SER A 318 0.08 16.46 -4.14
CA SER A 318 1.26 17.32 -4.26
C SER A 318 2.21 17.22 -3.06
N SER A 319 1.69 16.80 -1.90
CA SER A 319 2.39 16.76 -0.61
C SER A 319 2.79 15.33 -0.18
N ILE A 320 2.54 14.31 -1.02
CA ILE A 320 2.84 12.92 -0.66
C ILE A 320 4.34 12.67 -0.72
N SER A 321 4.91 12.33 0.43
CA SER A 321 6.30 11.86 0.51
C SER A 321 6.41 10.44 -0.07
N SER A 322 7.50 10.19 -0.80
CA SER A 322 7.81 8.84 -1.30
C SER A 322 8.10 7.90 -0.14
N MET A 323 7.19 6.98 0.15
CA MET A 323 7.43 5.85 1.04
C MET A 323 7.45 4.56 0.22
N ARG A 324 8.58 3.87 0.26
CA ARG A 324 8.81 2.67 -0.55
C ARG A 324 8.49 1.43 0.27
N ARG A 325 7.54 0.62 -0.19
CA ARG A 325 7.24 -0.68 0.43
C ARG A 325 8.39 -1.67 0.20
N ASN A 326 8.95 -1.68 -1.01
CA ASN A 326 10.05 -2.53 -1.43
C ASN A 326 11.23 -1.66 -1.91
N PRO A 327 12.07 -1.17 -0.98
CA PRO A 327 13.12 -0.19 -1.29
C PRO A 327 14.22 -0.74 -2.20
N VAL A 328 14.56 -2.03 -2.10
CA VAL A 328 15.56 -2.67 -2.96
C VAL A 328 15.08 -2.70 -4.41
N LEU A 329 13.85 -3.13 -4.65
CA LEU A 329 13.22 -3.11 -5.97
C LEU A 329 13.15 -1.68 -6.54
N ALA A 330 12.71 -0.72 -5.73
CA ALA A 330 12.63 0.68 -6.14
C ALA A 330 14.00 1.24 -6.53
N ASP A 331 15.05 0.89 -5.81
CA ASP A 331 16.42 1.31 -6.11
C ASP A 331 16.92 0.70 -7.43
N ILE A 332 16.67 -0.58 -7.65
CA ILE A 332 17.02 -1.28 -8.90
C ILE A 332 16.27 -0.67 -10.07
N PHE A 333 14.95 -0.45 -9.98
CA PHE A 333 14.16 0.18 -11.06
C PHE A 333 14.62 1.61 -11.35
N GLY A 334 15.05 2.36 -10.33
CA GLY A 334 15.70 3.66 -10.53
C GLY A 334 17.01 3.56 -11.33
N ARG A 335 17.84 2.54 -11.05
CA ARG A 335 19.10 2.28 -11.78
C ARG A 335 18.88 1.78 -13.21
N LEU A 336 17.72 1.20 -13.48
CA LEU A 336 17.30 0.79 -14.83
C LEU A 336 16.63 1.92 -15.63
N GLY A 337 16.47 3.12 -15.05
CA GLY A 337 15.81 4.26 -15.67
C GLY A 337 14.30 4.11 -15.83
N TYR A 338 13.68 3.22 -15.05
CA TYR A 338 12.23 3.01 -15.07
C TYR A 338 11.48 3.99 -14.17
N MET A 339 12.11 4.48 -13.11
CA MET A 339 11.51 5.43 -12.19
C MET A 339 12.50 6.49 -11.69
N GLU A 340 11.97 7.62 -11.26
CA GLU A 340 12.74 8.64 -10.55
C GLU A 340 12.58 8.48 -9.03
N ARG A 341 13.62 8.89 -8.28
CA ARG A 341 13.68 8.71 -6.83
C ARG A 341 12.95 9.79 -6.01
N GLN A 342 12.30 10.75 -6.68
CA GLN A 342 11.81 11.99 -6.05
C GLN A 342 10.33 11.97 -5.64
N GLY A 343 9.63 10.82 -5.67
CA GLY A 343 8.22 10.72 -5.27
C GLY A 343 7.24 11.42 -6.23
N SER A 344 7.64 11.64 -7.47
CA SER A 344 6.86 12.38 -8.48
C SER A 344 5.86 11.53 -9.28
N GLY A 345 5.64 10.24 -8.92
CA GLY A 345 4.87 9.29 -9.73
C GLY A 345 3.41 9.73 -9.98
N PHE A 346 2.68 10.09 -8.92
CA PHE A 346 1.29 10.56 -9.05
C PHE A 346 1.19 11.86 -9.88
N LYS A 347 2.09 12.80 -9.59
CA LYS A 347 2.17 14.05 -10.32
C LYS A 347 2.44 13.83 -11.80
N LYS A 348 3.36 12.94 -12.15
CA LYS A 348 3.66 12.61 -13.56
C LYS A 348 2.47 11.97 -14.28
N ILE A 349 1.76 11.04 -13.63
CA ILE A 349 0.56 10.44 -14.20
C ILE A 349 -0.45 11.54 -14.53
N THR A 350 -0.74 12.41 -13.58
CA THR A 350 -1.72 13.50 -13.70
C THR A 350 -1.30 14.55 -14.73
N GLU A 351 -0.06 15.06 -14.65
CA GLU A 351 0.44 16.08 -15.58
C GLU A 351 0.50 15.60 -17.02
N THR A 352 0.89 14.33 -17.24
CA THR A 352 0.89 13.75 -18.58
C THR A 352 -0.51 13.65 -19.16
N TYR A 353 -1.52 13.34 -18.33
CA TYR A 353 -2.93 13.35 -18.74
C TYR A 353 -3.42 14.74 -19.07
N ARG A 354 -3.14 15.72 -18.22
CA ARG A 354 -3.51 17.14 -18.43
C ARG A 354 -2.88 17.73 -19.68
N ALA A 355 -1.70 17.24 -20.07
CA ALA A 355 -1.03 17.68 -21.29
C ALA A 355 -1.59 17.05 -22.58
N ALA A 356 -2.49 16.07 -22.48
CA ALA A 356 -3.10 15.44 -23.65
C ALA A 356 -4.04 16.41 -24.38
N HIS A 357 -4.02 16.37 -25.72
CA HIS A 357 -4.77 17.30 -26.57
C HIS A 357 -6.29 17.30 -26.32
N ASN A 358 -6.83 16.15 -25.96
CA ASN A 358 -8.26 15.91 -25.71
C ASN A 358 -8.60 15.72 -24.22
N TYR A 359 -7.72 16.17 -23.32
CA TYR A 359 -7.98 16.18 -21.90
C TYR A 359 -9.16 17.10 -21.54
N ARG A 360 -9.93 16.66 -20.56
CA ARG A 360 -10.98 17.43 -19.87
C ARG A 360 -10.93 17.11 -18.38
N ASP A 361 -11.39 17.97 -17.52
CA ASP A 361 -11.29 17.81 -16.06
C ASP A 361 -12.02 16.56 -15.54
N GLU A 362 -13.09 16.11 -16.22
CA GLU A 362 -13.82 14.89 -15.87
C GLU A 362 -12.96 13.62 -16.11
N LEU A 363 -11.92 13.70 -16.95
CA LEU A 363 -11.02 12.61 -17.30
C LEU A 363 -9.76 12.56 -16.44
N GLU A 364 -9.71 13.37 -15.37
CA GLU A 364 -8.60 13.38 -14.42
C GLU A 364 -8.36 11.96 -13.86
N PRO A 365 -7.12 11.46 -13.88
CA PRO A 365 -6.79 10.17 -13.27
C PRO A 365 -7.22 10.09 -11.82
N LYS A 366 -7.82 8.97 -11.41
CA LYS A 366 -8.24 8.73 -10.04
C LYS A 366 -7.35 7.70 -9.36
N PHE A 367 -7.11 7.94 -8.09
CA PHE A 367 -6.35 7.06 -7.21
C PHE A 367 -7.23 6.66 -6.04
N TYR A 368 -7.26 5.39 -5.73
CA TYR A 368 -8.00 4.84 -4.60
C TYR A 368 -7.13 3.86 -3.83
N SER A 369 -7.19 3.89 -2.51
CA SER A 369 -6.57 2.87 -1.68
C SER A 369 -7.42 2.54 -0.46
N ASP A 370 -7.37 1.29 -0.06
CA ASP A 370 -7.85 0.80 1.23
C ASP A 370 -6.70 0.05 1.95
N ALA A 371 -7.02 -0.68 3.03
CA ALA A 371 -6.00 -1.42 3.78
C ALA A 371 -5.34 -2.55 2.97
N SER A 372 -6.01 -3.08 1.94
CA SER A 372 -5.64 -4.29 1.21
C SER A 372 -5.27 -4.06 -0.24
N SER A 373 -5.57 -2.88 -0.78
CA SER A 373 -5.44 -2.63 -2.22
C SER A 373 -5.09 -1.19 -2.56
N PHE A 374 -4.50 -1.02 -3.72
CA PHE A 374 -4.29 0.26 -4.39
C PHE A 374 -4.76 0.17 -5.85
N GLN A 375 -5.49 1.17 -6.32
CA GLN A 375 -6.00 1.24 -7.68
C GLN A 375 -5.72 2.59 -8.32
N VAL A 376 -5.26 2.55 -9.57
CA VAL A 376 -5.18 3.72 -10.47
C VAL A 376 -6.22 3.56 -11.56
N THR A 377 -7.04 4.58 -11.78
CA THR A 377 -8.00 4.63 -12.90
C THR A 377 -7.59 5.74 -13.86
N LEU A 378 -7.39 5.35 -15.12
CA LEU A 378 -7.10 6.24 -16.24
C LEU A 378 -8.31 6.23 -17.17
N TYR A 379 -8.94 7.39 -17.39
CA TYR A 379 -10.12 7.48 -18.27
C TYR A 379 -9.72 7.51 -19.74
N ASN A 380 -10.56 6.93 -20.59
CA ASN A 380 -10.39 6.95 -22.05
C ASN A 380 -10.55 8.38 -22.58
N LEU A 381 -9.45 8.96 -23.05
CA LEU A 381 -9.39 10.34 -23.54
C LEU A 381 -10.21 10.56 -24.85
N CYS A 382 -10.62 9.47 -25.52
CA CYS A 382 -11.28 9.52 -26.81
C CYS A 382 -12.77 9.15 -26.80
N LEU A 383 -13.31 8.73 -25.65
CA LEU A 383 -14.68 8.22 -25.56
C LEU A 383 -15.74 9.28 -25.90
N LEU A 384 -15.55 10.50 -25.39
CA LEU A 384 -16.50 11.61 -25.56
C LEU A 384 -16.58 12.18 -26.99
N TYR A 385 -15.61 11.85 -27.86
CA TYR A 385 -15.64 12.27 -29.27
C TYR A 385 -16.65 11.48 -30.12
N THR A 386 -17.20 10.36 -29.60
CA THR A 386 -18.17 9.53 -30.32
C THR A 386 -19.61 9.94 -30.02
N SER A 387 -19.90 10.64 -28.92
CA SER A 387 -21.23 11.12 -28.57
C SER A 387 -21.60 12.44 -29.26
N ASP A 388 -20.62 13.32 -29.53
CA ASP A 388 -20.86 14.64 -30.14
C ASP A 388 -20.90 14.59 -31.69
N ALA A 389 -20.62 13.44 -32.30
CA ALA A 389 -20.67 13.26 -33.75
C ALA A 389 -21.97 12.62 -34.25
N ALA A 390 -22.95 12.40 -33.36
CA ALA A 390 -24.24 11.78 -33.66
C ALA A 390 -25.43 12.77 -33.59
N ASP A 391 -25.19 14.11 -33.47
CA ASP A 391 -26.21 15.17 -33.63
C ASP A 391 -26.01 15.94 -34.92
#